data_c79c42d27f5e0c04c8dfde7f03c34ee2
#
_entry.id   c79c42d27f5e0c04c8dfde7f03c34ee2
#
_cell.length_a   1.000
_cell.length_b   1.000
_cell.length_c   1.000
_cell.angle_alpha   90.00
_cell.angle_beta   90.00
_cell.angle_gamma   90.00
#
_symmetry.space_group_name_H-M   'P 1'
#
loop_
_entity.id
_entity.type
_entity.pdbx_description
1 polymer ?
#
loop_
_entity_poly.entity_id
_entity_poly.type
_entity_poly.pdbx_seq_one_letter_code
_entity_poly.pdbx_strand_id
1 'polypeptide(L)'
;MRVHAVGLRSGLDAAANIALTVNAVTAAADDAADLVVLPEYAARFDPRGVGPEHAEPLDRGFVPALQDVARTCGVAVIAGTTLPGTTLPGTTLPGTTLPGTSRAVNVVVAIDAAGILVGVYRKVHLYDAFGHRESDRLEPGPVDAAPLLLPVGGFVVGVLTCYDLRFPESARRLVDVGADVLAVPAAWAVGEHKADHWRTLLRARAIENTAYVLGAAQQGPGVTGESMVVDPDGVVLASAPGSADSGTPGAEQGAGLVAAADLRPEVLAAARERNPCLANRRYAVVPRAGG
;
A
#
# COMPACT_ATOMS: atom_id res chain seq x y z
N MET A 1 11.78 -3.25 -14.55
CA MET A 1 11.70 -2.96 -13.11
C MET A 1 11.30 -4.22 -12.37
N ARG A 2 12.16 -4.70 -11.48
CA ARG A 2 11.86 -5.84 -10.60
C ARG A 2 11.09 -5.36 -9.39
N VAL A 3 9.94 -5.99 -9.05
CA VAL A 3 9.08 -5.58 -7.94
C VAL A 3 8.74 -6.73 -7.02
N HIS A 4 8.64 -6.43 -5.72
CA HIS A 4 8.18 -7.35 -4.69
C HIS A 4 6.94 -6.78 -4.00
N ALA A 5 5.82 -7.49 -4.09
CA ALA A 5 4.64 -7.29 -3.22
C ALA A 5 4.74 -8.29 -2.06
N VAL A 6 5.06 -7.79 -0.88
CA VAL A 6 5.42 -8.62 0.28
C VAL A 6 4.24 -8.77 1.22
N GLY A 7 3.93 -10.00 1.59
CA GLY A 7 3.03 -10.28 2.71
C GLY A 7 3.80 -10.27 4.04
N LEU A 8 3.39 -9.47 5.00
CA LEU A 8 3.98 -9.42 6.34
C LEU A 8 2.96 -9.83 7.40
N ARG A 9 3.43 -10.51 8.43
CA ARG A 9 2.64 -10.77 9.64
C ARG A 9 3.09 -9.81 10.74
N SER A 10 2.67 -8.55 10.63
CA SER A 10 2.93 -7.57 11.67
C SER A 10 2.07 -7.84 12.90
N GLY A 11 2.61 -7.53 14.08
CA GLY A 11 1.94 -7.60 15.36
C GLY A 11 1.97 -6.25 16.10
N LEU A 12 1.87 -6.31 17.43
CA LEU A 12 1.92 -5.13 18.29
C LEU A 12 3.33 -4.68 18.66
N ASP A 13 4.32 -5.55 18.52
CA ASP A 13 5.72 -5.26 18.83
C ASP A 13 6.37 -4.49 17.64
N ALA A 14 6.60 -3.20 17.85
CA ALA A 14 7.19 -2.32 16.84
C ALA A 14 8.63 -2.75 16.46
N ALA A 15 9.43 -3.18 17.42
CA ALA A 15 10.81 -3.57 17.15
C ALA A 15 10.87 -4.87 16.31
N ALA A 16 10.01 -5.83 16.62
CA ALA A 16 9.87 -7.05 15.83
C ALA A 16 9.39 -6.74 14.40
N ASN A 17 8.41 -5.82 14.22
CA ASN A 17 7.91 -5.44 12.91
C ASN A 17 8.96 -4.67 12.08
N ILE A 18 9.77 -3.81 12.71
CA ILE A 18 10.92 -3.16 12.06
C ILE A 18 11.89 -4.22 11.55
N ALA A 19 12.25 -5.21 12.39
CA ALA A 19 13.17 -6.27 12.00
C ALA A 19 12.61 -7.11 10.82
N LEU A 20 11.32 -7.47 10.86
CA LEU A 20 10.63 -8.17 9.76
C LEU A 20 10.69 -7.37 8.45
N THR A 21 10.44 -6.07 8.54
CA THR A 21 10.44 -5.17 7.39
C THR A 21 11.84 -4.99 6.81
N VAL A 22 12.85 -4.78 7.66
CA VAL A 22 14.26 -4.67 7.24
C VAL A 22 14.70 -5.95 6.54
N ASN A 23 14.39 -7.11 7.11
CA ASN A 23 14.72 -8.41 6.50
C ASN A 23 14.03 -8.60 5.14
N ALA A 24 12.76 -8.18 5.01
CA ALA A 24 12.03 -8.28 3.74
C ALA A 24 12.63 -7.40 2.64
N VAL A 25 13.03 -6.15 2.97
CA VAL A 25 13.68 -5.24 2.02
C VAL A 25 15.08 -5.75 1.65
N THR A 26 15.84 -6.26 2.61
CA THR A 26 17.16 -6.83 2.35
C THR A 26 17.07 -8.05 1.42
N ALA A 27 16.15 -8.98 1.71
CA ALA A 27 15.92 -10.14 0.86
C ALA A 27 15.46 -9.77 -0.56
N ALA A 28 14.67 -8.69 -0.71
CA ALA A 28 14.29 -8.18 -2.01
C ALA A 28 15.48 -7.58 -2.78
N ALA A 29 16.40 -6.90 -2.09
CA ALA A 29 17.65 -6.40 -2.67
C ALA A 29 18.54 -7.53 -3.18
N ASP A 30 18.61 -8.66 -2.45
CA ASP A 30 19.34 -9.86 -2.87
C ASP A 30 18.75 -10.48 -4.15
N ASP A 31 17.44 -10.27 -4.41
CA ASP A 31 16.73 -10.63 -5.66
C ASP A 31 16.72 -9.47 -6.69
N ALA A 32 17.58 -8.49 -6.52
CA ALA A 32 17.71 -7.31 -7.40
C ALA A 32 16.41 -6.52 -7.62
N ALA A 33 15.57 -6.42 -6.60
CA ALA A 33 14.35 -5.62 -6.67
C ALA A 33 14.66 -4.12 -6.72
N ASP A 34 13.93 -3.41 -7.58
CA ASP A 34 13.93 -1.95 -7.64
C ASP A 34 12.94 -1.34 -6.63
N LEU A 35 11.83 -2.07 -6.36
CA LEU A 35 10.73 -1.63 -5.52
C LEU A 35 10.20 -2.75 -4.63
N VAL A 36 10.00 -2.43 -3.36
CA VAL A 36 9.27 -3.27 -2.39
C VAL A 36 8.01 -2.55 -1.96
N VAL A 37 6.86 -3.24 -2.07
CA VAL A 37 5.60 -2.79 -1.49
C VAL A 37 5.28 -3.66 -0.29
N LEU A 38 5.16 -3.04 0.88
CA LEU A 38 4.81 -3.64 2.16
C LEU A 38 3.34 -3.37 2.50
N PRO A 39 2.70 -4.17 3.37
CA PRO A 39 1.28 -4.03 3.67
C PRO A 39 0.89 -2.71 4.35
N GLU A 40 -0.41 -2.44 4.37
CA GLU A 40 -1.05 -1.50 5.29
C GLU A 40 -0.75 -1.91 6.74
N TYR A 41 -0.47 -0.96 7.62
CA TYR A 41 -0.13 -1.20 9.04
C TYR A 41 1.13 -2.05 9.26
N ALA A 42 2.11 -2.01 8.34
CA ALA A 42 3.35 -2.77 8.48
C ALA A 42 4.10 -2.45 9.79
N ALA A 43 3.99 -1.20 10.29
CA ALA A 43 4.61 -0.77 11.54
C ALA A 43 4.00 -1.44 12.78
N ARG A 44 2.66 -1.52 12.85
CA ARG A 44 1.90 -2.18 13.93
C ARG A 44 0.51 -2.57 13.43
N PHE A 45 0.14 -3.82 13.63
CA PHE A 45 -1.18 -4.32 13.27
C PHE A 45 -1.86 -5.02 14.43
N ASP A 46 -3.09 -4.59 14.75
CA ASP A 46 -4.00 -5.27 15.67
C ASP A 46 -5.26 -5.69 14.88
N PRO A 47 -5.55 -6.99 14.73
CA PRO A 47 -6.76 -7.44 14.03
C PRO A 47 -8.07 -7.00 14.71
N ARG A 48 -8.01 -6.56 15.97
CA ARG A 48 -9.16 -5.97 16.69
C ARG A 48 -9.42 -4.52 16.32
N GLY A 49 -8.50 -3.87 15.62
CA GLY A 49 -8.58 -2.49 15.14
C GLY A 49 -7.35 -1.65 15.49
N VAL A 50 -6.87 -0.90 14.52
CA VAL A 50 -5.75 0.04 14.68
C VAL A 50 -6.27 1.41 15.12
N GLY A 51 -5.53 2.11 15.96
CA GLY A 51 -5.92 3.43 16.48
C GLY A 51 -4.73 4.21 17.07
N PRO A 52 -5.00 5.27 17.83
CA PRO A 52 -3.98 6.20 18.34
C PRO A 52 -2.83 5.55 19.12
N GLU A 53 -3.09 4.45 19.82
CA GLU A 53 -2.09 3.70 20.58
C GLU A 53 -1.05 2.98 19.70
N HIS A 54 -1.34 2.85 18.40
CA HIS A 54 -0.43 2.26 17.40
C HIS A 54 0.32 3.33 16.59
N ALA A 55 -0.02 4.60 16.80
CA ALA A 55 0.53 5.71 16.02
C ALA A 55 1.95 6.06 16.44
N GLU A 56 2.81 6.33 15.47
CA GLU A 56 4.18 6.79 15.67
C GLU A 56 4.50 7.94 14.70
N PRO A 57 5.21 9.00 15.15
CA PRO A 57 5.62 10.10 14.27
C PRO A 57 6.58 9.63 13.16
N LEU A 58 6.64 10.37 12.03
CA LEU A 58 7.51 10.06 10.89
C LEU A 58 9.00 10.09 11.21
N ASP A 59 9.41 10.85 12.22
CA ASP A 59 10.81 11.07 12.62
C ASP A 59 11.34 10.03 13.61
N ARG A 60 10.57 8.99 13.93
CA ARG A 60 10.93 7.96 14.91
C ARG A 60 10.65 6.56 14.40
N GLY A 61 11.37 5.59 14.97
CA GLY A 61 11.11 4.16 14.86
C GLY A 61 11.01 3.66 13.43
N PHE A 62 9.79 3.38 12.98
CA PHE A 62 9.53 2.65 11.75
C PHE A 62 10.01 3.37 10.48
N VAL A 63 9.65 4.65 10.28
CA VAL A 63 9.97 5.35 9.04
C VAL A 63 11.47 5.61 8.89
N PRO A 64 12.21 6.08 9.91
CA PRO A 64 13.67 6.16 9.84
C PRO A 64 14.35 4.81 9.54
N ALA A 65 13.88 3.72 10.13
CA ALA A 65 14.43 2.38 9.84
C ALA A 65 14.20 1.98 8.36
N LEU A 66 13.04 2.32 7.78
CA LEU A 66 12.78 2.12 6.35
C LEU A 66 13.69 2.96 5.47
N GLN A 67 13.91 4.23 5.83
CA GLN A 67 14.81 5.12 5.11
C GLN A 67 16.26 4.59 5.12
N ASP A 68 16.68 4.05 6.25
CA ASP A 68 18.03 3.48 6.40
C ASP A 68 18.22 2.20 5.58
N VAL A 69 17.25 1.28 5.60
CA VAL A 69 17.35 0.04 4.80
C VAL A 69 17.19 0.34 3.31
N ALA A 70 16.27 1.24 2.90
CA ALA A 70 16.12 1.65 1.51
C ALA A 70 17.43 2.20 0.94
N ARG A 71 18.08 3.11 1.68
CA ARG A 71 19.38 3.68 1.31
C ARG A 71 20.49 2.64 1.27
N THR A 72 20.56 1.76 2.26
CA THR A 72 21.61 0.75 2.37
C THR A 72 21.49 -0.28 1.26
N CYS A 73 20.29 -0.69 0.92
CA CYS A 73 20.00 -1.68 -0.12
C CYS A 73 19.88 -1.09 -1.53
N GLY A 74 19.68 0.23 -1.66
CA GLY A 74 19.44 0.87 -2.96
C GLY A 74 18.06 0.51 -3.56
N VAL A 75 17.05 0.24 -2.71
CA VAL A 75 15.72 -0.23 -3.11
C VAL A 75 14.65 0.76 -2.64
N ALA A 76 13.74 1.13 -3.53
CA ALA A 76 12.59 1.97 -3.16
C ALA A 76 11.57 1.17 -2.33
N VAL A 77 10.93 1.83 -1.35
CA VAL A 77 9.99 1.17 -0.42
C VAL A 77 8.69 1.95 -0.33
N ILE A 78 7.56 1.24 -0.42
CA ILE A 78 6.22 1.74 -0.11
C ILE A 78 5.67 0.92 1.06
N ALA A 79 5.23 1.58 2.15
CA ALA A 79 4.80 0.88 3.37
C ALA A 79 3.67 1.62 4.09
N GLY A 80 2.71 0.83 4.61
CA GLY A 80 1.63 1.35 5.47
C GLY A 80 2.07 1.51 6.92
N THR A 81 1.67 2.62 7.55
CA THR A 81 1.86 2.89 8.99
C THR A 81 0.71 3.76 9.53
N THR A 82 0.77 4.07 10.81
CA THR A 82 -0.22 4.93 11.48
C THR A 82 0.48 6.13 12.12
N LEU A 83 0.01 7.33 11.84
CA LEU A 83 0.52 8.56 12.41
C LEU A 83 -0.45 9.11 13.47
N PRO A 84 0.04 9.87 14.46
CA PRO A 84 -0.83 10.68 15.32
C PRO A 84 -1.73 11.59 14.47
N GLY A 85 -2.99 11.74 14.86
CA GLY A 85 -3.90 12.70 14.22
C GLY A 85 -3.32 14.11 14.24
N THR A 86 -3.66 14.96 13.29
CA THR A 86 -3.16 16.35 13.16
C THR A 86 -1.69 16.52 12.71
N THR A 87 -0.88 15.47 12.60
CA THR A 87 0.48 15.59 12.04
C THR A 87 0.45 15.54 10.52
N LEU A 88 0.33 16.69 9.86
CA LEU A 88 0.59 16.83 8.43
C LEU A 88 2.08 17.10 8.22
N PRO A 89 2.78 16.35 7.34
CA PRO A 89 4.10 16.76 6.84
C PRO A 89 3.95 18.14 6.16
N GLY A 90 4.71 19.14 6.62
CA GLY A 90 4.69 20.49 6.08
C GLY A 90 3.83 21.52 6.82
N THR A 91 3.05 21.14 7.84
CA THR A 91 2.23 22.08 8.62
C THR A 91 2.56 22.13 10.11
N THR A 92 3.47 21.30 10.60
CA THR A 92 3.87 21.29 12.01
C THR A 92 5.32 21.65 12.18
N LEU A 93 5.57 22.72 12.90
CA LEU A 93 6.85 22.95 13.57
C LEU A 93 7.11 21.78 14.53
N PRO A 94 8.36 21.29 14.66
CA PRO A 94 8.70 20.25 15.63
C PRO A 94 8.21 20.63 17.02
N GLY A 95 7.37 19.80 17.64
CA GLY A 95 6.88 19.98 19.01
C GLY A 95 5.45 20.47 19.17
N THR A 96 4.69 20.72 18.11
CA THR A 96 3.28 21.12 18.22
C THR A 96 2.35 19.92 18.03
N THR A 97 1.95 19.28 19.11
CA THR A 97 0.71 18.50 19.21
C THR A 97 -0.43 19.48 19.41
N LEU A 98 -1.34 19.62 18.44
CA LEU A 98 -2.58 20.35 18.68
C LEU A 98 -3.44 19.53 19.64
N PRO A 99 -3.93 20.12 20.74
CA PRO A 99 -4.85 19.43 21.63
C PRO A 99 -6.18 19.22 20.92
N GLY A 100 -6.64 17.97 20.77
CA GLY A 100 -8.03 17.79 20.43
C GLY A 100 -8.51 16.61 19.61
N THR A 101 -7.65 15.77 19.00
CA THR A 101 -8.18 14.58 18.36
C THR A 101 -7.68 13.31 19.04
N SER A 102 -8.63 12.49 19.49
CA SER A 102 -8.38 11.14 20.02
C SER A 102 -8.18 10.10 18.92
N ARG A 103 -8.09 10.52 17.63
CA ARG A 103 -7.98 9.65 16.46
C ARG A 103 -6.59 9.75 15.84
N ALA A 104 -6.19 8.69 15.17
CA ALA A 104 -4.95 8.61 14.41
C ALA A 104 -5.22 8.73 12.89
N VAL A 105 -4.18 8.63 12.07
CA VAL A 105 -4.27 8.66 10.60
C VAL A 105 -3.61 7.42 10.03
N ASN A 106 -4.34 6.68 9.18
CA ASN A 106 -3.78 5.60 8.38
C ASN A 106 -3.06 6.20 7.17
N VAL A 107 -1.78 5.90 7.02
CA VAL A 107 -0.95 6.45 5.96
C VAL A 107 -0.12 5.40 5.26
N VAL A 108 0.26 5.72 4.02
CA VAL A 108 1.30 5.00 3.28
C VAL A 108 2.43 5.97 2.99
N VAL A 109 3.65 5.58 3.36
CA VAL A 109 4.88 6.32 3.05
C VAL A 109 5.51 5.77 1.77
N ALA A 110 6.08 6.66 0.95
CA ALA A 110 6.90 6.30 -0.20
C ALA A 110 8.31 6.84 0.01
N ILE A 111 9.30 5.95 -0.06
CA ILE A 111 10.71 6.21 0.16
C ILE A 111 11.47 5.77 -1.08
N ASP A 112 12.34 6.61 -1.61
CA ASP A 112 13.15 6.28 -2.78
C ASP A 112 14.38 5.42 -2.42
N ALA A 113 15.09 4.95 -3.43
CA ALA A 113 16.29 4.13 -3.28
C ALA A 113 17.48 4.85 -2.59
N ALA A 114 17.43 6.19 -2.46
CA ALA A 114 18.38 6.96 -1.68
C ALA A 114 17.98 7.10 -0.19
N GLY A 115 16.83 6.51 0.20
CA GLY A 115 16.26 6.61 1.56
C GLY A 115 15.56 7.93 1.83
N ILE A 116 15.21 8.68 0.79
CA ILE A 116 14.49 9.95 0.94
C ILE A 116 13.00 9.68 1.02
N LEU A 117 12.32 10.20 2.05
CA LEU A 117 10.87 10.19 2.12
C LEU A 117 10.30 11.13 1.05
N VAL A 118 9.78 10.55 -0.04
CA VAL A 118 9.21 11.28 -1.19
C VAL A 118 7.85 11.89 -0.82
N GLY A 119 7.07 11.17 -0.02
CA GLY A 119 5.79 11.69 0.43
C GLY A 119 5.00 10.71 1.27
N VAL A 120 3.82 11.17 1.69
CA VAL A 120 2.89 10.44 2.54
C VAL A 120 1.49 10.52 1.96
N TYR A 121 0.87 9.39 1.69
CA TYR A 121 -0.55 9.29 1.35
C TYR A 121 -1.37 9.05 2.61
N ARG A 122 -2.39 9.87 2.86
CA ARG A 122 -3.38 9.63 3.91
C ARG A 122 -4.58 8.90 3.31
N LYS A 123 -4.97 7.78 3.90
CA LYS A 123 -6.12 6.98 3.45
C LYS A 123 -7.39 7.83 3.41
N VAL A 124 -7.98 7.95 2.21
CA VAL A 124 -9.18 8.77 1.99
C VAL A 124 -10.43 7.99 2.40
N HIS A 125 -10.55 6.72 1.98
CA HIS A 125 -11.72 5.91 2.26
C HIS A 125 -11.48 5.01 3.48
N LEU A 126 -12.00 5.43 4.63
CA LEU A 126 -11.97 4.61 5.84
C LEU A 126 -12.92 3.41 5.70
N TYR A 127 -12.53 2.28 6.29
CA TYR A 127 -13.29 1.03 6.20
C TYR A 127 -14.48 1.02 7.17
N ASP A 128 -15.54 1.75 6.81
CA ASP A 128 -16.82 1.80 7.52
C ASP A 128 -17.83 0.89 6.79
N ALA A 129 -17.60 -0.42 6.86
CA ALA A 129 -18.41 -1.41 6.17
C ALA A 129 -18.31 -2.79 6.83
N PHE A 130 -19.28 -3.65 6.55
CA PHE A 130 -19.32 -5.03 7.04
C PHE A 130 -19.24 -5.14 8.58
N GLY A 131 -19.84 -4.19 9.30
CA GLY A 131 -19.80 -4.14 10.76
C GLY A 131 -18.55 -3.51 11.37
N HIS A 132 -17.58 -3.10 10.57
CA HIS A 132 -16.40 -2.32 11.01
C HIS A 132 -16.67 -0.81 10.87
N ARG A 133 -16.07 -0.02 11.77
CA ARG A 133 -16.08 1.44 11.75
C ARG A 133 -14.69 1.97 12.06
N GLU A 134 -13.86 2.05 11.02
CA GLU A 134 -12.49 2.57 11.12
C GLU A 134 -12.50 4.05 11.52
N SER A 135 -13.55 4.80 11.12
CA SER A 135 -13.75 6.21 11.45
C SER A 135 -13.95 6.49 12.95
N ASP A 136 -14.27 5.49 13.77
CA ASP A 136 -14.34 5.68 15.23
C ASP A 136 -12.95 5.94 15.82
N ARG A 137 -11.87 5.50 15.15
CA ARG A 137 -10.49 5.52 15.64
C ARG A 137 -9.53 6.30 14.76
N LEU A 138 -9.84 6.47 13.47
CA LEU A 138 -8.99 7.11 12.48
C LEU A 138 -9.68 8.30 11.82
N GLU A 139 -8.87 9.23 11.32
CA GLU A 139 -9.31 10.37 10.52
C GLU A 139 -9.09 10.10 9.04
N PRO A 140 -10.04 10.46 8.15
CA PRO A 140 -9.84 10.34 6.71
C PRO A 140 -8.79 11.34 6.21
N GLY A 141 -8.14 11.00 5.12
CA GLY A 141 -7.33 11.93 4.35
C GLY A 141 -8.19 12.94 3.57
N PRO A 142 -7.65 14.12 3.23
CA PRO A 142 -8.38 15.09 2.42
C PRO A 142 -8.57 14.59 0.98
N VAL A 143 -9.78 14.73 0.46
CA VAL A 143 -10.16 14.22 -0.88
C VAL A 143 -9.47 14.96 -2.01
N ASP A 144 -9.02 16.19 -1.76
CA ASP A 144 -8.34 17.09 -2.71
C ASP A 144 -6.81 17.06 -2.59
N ALA A 145 -6.25 16.29 -1.66
CA ALA A 145 -4.81 16.14 -1.54
C ALA A 145 -4.18 15.67 -2.87
N ALA A 146 -3.00 16.18 -3.18
CA ALA A 146 -2.25 15.72 -4.36
C ALA A 146 -2.00 14.20 -4.29
N PRO A 147 -2.14 13.47 -5.40
CA PRO A 147 -1.78 12.06 -5.46
C PRO A 147 -0.32 11.83 -5.11
N LEU A 148 -0.03 10.79 -4.32
CA LEU A 148 1.35 10.37 -4.05
C LEU A 148 1.86 9.53 -5.22
N LEU A 149 2.93 10.01 -5.85
CA LEU A 149 3.63 9.35 -6.95
C LEU A 149 5.09 9.11 -6.58
N LEU A 150 5.61 7.93 -6.91
CA LEU A 150 7.02 7.54 -6.75
C LEU A 150 7.60 7.13 -8.10
N PRO A 151 8.49 7.93 -8.72
CA PRO A 151 9.26 7.49 -9.88
C PRO A 151 10.30 6.45 -9.48
N VAL A 152 10.30 5.28 -10.14
CA VAL A 152 11.26 4.21 -9.89
C VAL A 152 11.37 3.29 -11.11
N GLY A 153 12.59 2.89 -11.49
CA GLY A 153 12.83 1.89 -12.53
C GLY A 153 12.23 2.24 -13.90
N GLY A 154 12.06 3.53 -14.21
CA GLY A 154 11.45 4.00 -15.47
C GLY A 154 9.92 3.99 -15.47
N PHE A 155 9.27 3.71 -14.35
CA PHE A 155 7.83 3.77 -14.13
C PHE A 155 7.46 4.85 -13.10
N VAL A 156 6.21 5.28 -13.12
CA VAL A 156 5.61 6.11 -12.07
C VAL A 156 4.63 5.26 -11.27
N VAL A 157 4.90 5.09 -9.97
CA VAL A 157 4.07 4.29 -9.06
C VAL A 157 3.13 5.21 -8.29
N GLY A 158 1.83 5.02 -8.46
CA GLY A 158 0.78 5.72 -7.71
C GLY A 158 0.33 4.90 -6.50
N VAL A 159 0.05 5.56 -5.39
CA VAL A 159 -0.26 4.92 -4.10
C VAL A 159 -1.72 5.08 -3.74
N LEU A 160 -2.38 3.97 -3.43
CA LEU A 160 -3.69 3.88 -2.75
C LEU A 160 -3.62 2.74 -1.73
N THR A 161 -4.57 2.64 -0.79
CA THR A 161 -4.48 1.60 0.24
C THR A 161 -5.81 0.93 0.56
N CYS A 162 -5.79 -0.40 0.62
CA CYS A 162 -6.84 -1.28 1.17
C CYS A 162 -8.23 -0.92 0.64
N TYR A 163 -9.09 -0.32 1.45
CA TYR A 163 -10.49 -0.02 1.10
C TYR A 163 -10.62 0.93 -0.09
N ASP A 164 -9.61 1.78 -0.38
CA ASP A 164 -9.58 2.61 -1.60
C ASP A 164 -9.71 1.77 -2.87
N LEU A 165 -9.28 0.51 -2.84
CA LEU A 165 -9.40 -0.43 -3.97
C LEU A 165 -10.85 -0.64 -4.43
N ARG A 166 -11.85 -0.42 -3.56
CA ARG A 166 -13.27 -0.52 -3.92
C ARG A 166 -13.80 0.66 -4.73
N PHE A 167 -13.05 1.74 -4.77
CA PHE A 167 -13.41 3.00 -5.43
C PHE A 167 -12.59 3.17 -6.71
N PRO A 168 -13.15 2.86 -7.90
CA PRO A 168 -12.42 2.92 -9.16
C PRO A 168 -11.86 4.31 -9.44
N GLU A 169 -12.51 5.36 -8.95
CA GLU A 169 -12.06 6.74 -9.04
C GLU A 169 -10.73 6.98 -8.36
N SER A 170 -10.40 6.27 -7.27
CA SER A 170 -9.10 6.40 -6.58
C SER A 170 -7.94 5.94 -7.47
N ALA A 171 -8.09 4.80 -8.14
CA ALA A 171 -7.11 4.30 -9.10
C ALA A 171 -7.03 5.19 -10.34
N ARG A 172 -8.19 5.58 -10.87
CA ARG A 172 -8.28 6.44 -12.07
C ARG A 172 -7.58 7.77 -11.87
N ARG A 173 -7.76 8.40 -10.70
CA ARG A 173 -7.13 9.67 -10.35
C ARG A 173 -5.60 9.59 -10.38
N LEU A 174 -5.02 8.47 -9.93
CA LEU A 174 -3.57 8.24 -9.98
C LEU A 174 -3.08 8.12 -11.43
N VAL A 175 -3.80 7.36 -12.27
CA VAL A 175 -3.45 7.19 -13.68
C VAL A 175 -3.62 8.48 -14.48
N ASP A 176 -4.60 9.32 -14.14
CA ASP A 176 -4.82 10.63 -14.76
C ASP A 176 -3.63 11.59 -14.55
N VAL A 177 -2.85 11.41 -13.51
CA VAL A 177 -1.64 12.20 -13.23
C VAL A 177 -0.35 11.44 -13.58
N GLY A 178 -0.45 10.34 -14.33
CA GLY A 178 0.67 9.66 -14.96
C GLY A 178 1.16 8.39 -14.26
N ALA A 179 0.40 7.81 -13.33
CA ALA A 179 0.78 6.52 -12.78
C ALA A 179 0.71 5.40 -13.83
N ASP A 180 1.76 4.58 -13.88
CA ASP A 180 1.90 3.38 -14.71
C ASP A 180 1.64 2.10 -13.89
N VAL A 181 1.88 2.21 -12.58
CA VAL A 181 1.78 1.14 -11.59
C VAL A 181 0.96 1.65 -10.42
N LEU A 182 0.08 0.82 -9.91
CA LEU A 182 -0.72 1.09 -8.71
C LEU A 182 -0.22 0.21 -7.56
N ALA A 183 0.32 0.80 -6.52
CA ALA A 183 0.70 0.11 -5.28
C ALA A 183 -0.47 0.15 -4.29
N VAL A 184 -0.85 -1.04 -3.80
CA VAL A 184 -2.00 -1.25 -2.92
C VAL A 184 -1.59 -2.03 -1.67
N PRO A 185 -0.94 -1.39 -0.68
CA PRO A 185 -0.83 -1.93 0.67
C PRO A 185 -2.21 -2.24 1.26
N ALA A 186 -2.40 -3.40 1.91
CA ALA A 186 -3.69 -3.74 2.49
C ALA A 186 -3.60 -4.64 3.74
N ALA A 187 -4.54 -4.43 4.65
CA ALA A 187 -4.96 -5.37 5.68
C ALA A 187 -6.41 -5.83 5.37
N TRP A 188 -6.55 -6.56 4.25
CA TRP A 188 -7.86 -6.91 3.69
C TRP A 188 -8.56 -7.94 4.55
N ALA A 189 -9.62 -7.52 5.24
CA ALA A 189 -10.32 -8.35 6.21
C ALA A 189 -10.94 -9.62 5.59
N VAL A 190 -10.88 -10.75 6.32
CA VAL A 190 -11.58 -11.99 5.97
C VAL A 190 -13.11 -11.80 5.99
N GLY A 191 -13.82 -12.69 5.34
CA GLY A 191 -15.29 -12.73 5.28
C GLY A 191 -15.76 -13.37 3.98
N GLU A 192 -17.07 -13.57 3.88
CA GLU A 192 -17.68 -14.14 2.68
C GLU A 192 -17.32 -13.32 1.44
N HIS A 193 -16.84 -13.99 0.39
CA HIS A 193 -16.36 -13.43 -0.88
C HIS A 193 -15.19 -12.40 -0.79
N LYS A 194 -14.59 -12.18 0.38
CA LYS A 194 -13.58 -11.13 0.55
C LYS A 194 -12.29 -11.41 -0.23
N ALA A 195 -11.83 -12.66 -0.26
CA ALA A 195 -10.67 -13.05 -1.06
C ALA A 195 -10.95 -12.92 -2.56
N ASP A 196 -12.14 -13.31 -3.03
CA ASP A 196 -12.56 -13.12 -4.42
C ASP A 196 -12.65 -11.63 -4.78
N HIS A 197 -13.24 -10.80 -3.91
CA HIS A 197 -13.27 -9.34 -4.11
C HIS A 197 -11.86 -8.74 -4.23
N TRP A 198 -10.90 -9.20 -3.41
CA TRP A 198 -9.52 -8.73 -3.47
C TRP A 198 -8.90 -9.01 -4.84
N ARG A 199 -8.92 -10.28 -5.26
CA ARG A 199 -8.40 -10.72 -6.57
C ARG A 199 -9.08 -10.02 -7.74
N THR A 200 -10.41 -9.96 -7.71
CA THR A 200 -11.22 -9.34 -8.76
C THR A 200 -10.95 -7.85 -8.87
N LEU A 201 -10.88 -7.12 -7.75
CA LEU A 201 -10.67 -5.68 -7.75
C LEU A 201 -9.25 -5.30 -8.18
N LEU A 202 -8.20 -6.01 -7.76
CA LEU A 202 -6.83 -5.77 -8.25
C LEU A 202 -6.77 -5.91 -9.77
N ARG A 203 -7.35 -6.99 -10.31
CA ARG A 203 -7.41 -7.23 -11.76
C ARG A 203 -8.27 -6.18 -12.48
N ALA A 204 -9.41 -5.79 -11.91
CA ALA A 204 -10.26 -4.75 -12.48
C ALA A 204 -9.51 -3.41 -12.57
N ARG A 205 -8.77 -3.00 -11.51
CA ARG A 205 -7.98 -1.78 -11.53
C ARG A 205 -6.88 -1.82 -12.59
N ALA A 206 -6.26 -2.99 -12.81
CA ALA A 206 -5.28 -3.17 -13.88
C ALA A 206 -5.91 -2.99 -15.26
N ILE A 207 -6.98 -3.72 -15.55
CA ILE A 207 -7.65 -3.75 -16.87
C ILE A 207 -8.23 -2.37 -17.25
N GLU A 208 -9.01 -1.77 -16.37
CA GLU A 208 -9.72 -0.50 -16.67
C GLU A 208 -8.80 0.71 -16.75
N ASN A 209 -7.61 0.63 -16.14
CA ASN A 209 -6.60 1.69 -16.13
C ASN A 209 -5.42 1.38 -17.05
N THR A 210 -5.39 0.21 -17.69
CA THR A 210 -4.22 -0.25 -18.46
C THR A 210 -2.91 0.06 -17.72
N ALA A 211 -2.81 -0.46 -16.48
CA ALA A 211 -1.71 -0.21 -15.54
C ALA A 211 -1.34 -1.52 -14.82
N TYR A 212 -0.10 -1.63 -14.37
CA TYR A 212 0.28 -2.69 -13.43
C TYR A 212 -0.36 -2.44 -12.05
N VAL A 213 -0.64 -3.51 -11.30
CA VAL A 213 -1.15 -3.41 -9.93
C VAL A 213 -0.37 -4.34 -9.00
N LEU A 214 0.11 -3.81 -7.88
CA LEU A 214 0.85 -4.50 -6.84
C LEU A 214 0.03 -4.51 -5.55
N GLY A 215 -0.60 -5.62 -5.20
CA GLY A 215 -1.30 -5.80 -3.94
C GLY A 215 -0.39 -6.44 -2.91
N ALA A 216 -0.03 -5.74 -1.83
CA ALA A 216 0.75 -6.25 -0.72
C ALA A 216 -0.13 -6.38 0.54
N ALA A 217 -0.24 -7.58 1.11
CA ALA A 217 -1.26 -7.86 2.10
C ALA A 217 -0.69 -8.29 3.46
N GLN A 218 -1.30 -7.77 4.54
CA GLN A 218 -1.06 -8.27 5.89
C GLN A 218 -1.42 -9.76 5.98
N GLN A 219 -0.57 -10.50 6.68
CA GLN A 219 -0.72 -11.93 6.99
C GLN A 219 -1.27 -12.12 8.41
N GLY A 220 -1.90 -13.25 8.66
CA GLY A 220 -2.32 -13.64 10.01
C GLY A 220 -3.82 -13.58 10.23
N PRO A 221 -4.27 -13.62 11.51
CA PRO A 221 -5.68 -13.69 11.85
C PRO A 221 -6.47 -12.47 11.36
N GLY A 222 -7.67 -12.68 10.87
CA GLY A 222 -8.60 -11.62 10.51
C GLY A 222 -8.37 -10.97 9.14
N VAL A 223 -7.31 -11.37 8.41
CA VAL A 223 -7.00 -10.85 7.06
C VAL A 223 -6.80 -11.97 6.05
N THR A 224 -7.03 -11.67 4.75
CA THR A 224 -6.90 -12.67 3.68
C THR A 224 -5.45 -13.03 3.36
N GLY A 225 -4.54 -12.06 3.49
CA GLY A 225 -3.09 -12.26 3.41
C GLY A 225 -2.51 -12.54 2.02
N GLU A 226 -3.27 -12.48 0.94
CA GLU A 226 -2.77 -12.77 -0.40
C GLU A 226 -2.12 -11.54 -1.03
N SER A 227 -0.82 -11.65 -1.37
CA SER A 227 -0.12 -10.64 -2.16
C SER A 227 -0.12 -11.01 -3.64
N MET A 228 -0.15 -9.99 -4.55
CA MET A 228 -0.33 -10.25 -5.98
C MET A 228 0.31 -9.15 -6.84
N VAL A 229 0.88 -9.55 -7.97
CA VAL A 229 1.31 -8.66 -9.05
C VAL A 229 0.46 -8.94 -10.29
N VAL A 230 -0.17 -7.91 -10.83
CA VAL A 230 -1.09 -8.01 -11.98
C VAL A 230 -0.59 -7.11 -13.10
N ASP A 231 -0.61 -7.59 -14.34
CA ASP A 231 -0.24 -6.83 -15.53
C ASP A 231 -1.39 -5.94 -16.05
N PRO A 232 -1.14 -5.05 -17.04
CA PRO A 232 -2.17 -4.16 -17.59
C PRO A 232 -3.36 -4.85 -18.27
N ASP A 233 -3.24 -6.12 -18.64
CA ASP A 233 -4.32 -6.94 -19.21
C ASP A 233 -5.09 -7.73 -18.13
N GLY A 234 -4.73 -7.55 -16.85
CA GLY A 234 -5.34 -8.26 -15.73
C GLY A 234 -4.82 -9.68 -15.52
N VAL A 235 -3.70 -10.05 -16.15
CA VAL A 235 -3.04 -11.33 -15.93
C VAL A 235 -2.26 -11.28 -14.64
N VAL A 236 -2.43 -12.30 -13.80
CA VAL A 236 -1.66 -12.44 -12.55
C VAL A 236 -0.26 -12.94 -12.92
N LEU A 237 0.75 -12.10 -12.76
CA LEU A 237 2.16 -12.42 -13.01
C LEU A 237 2.77 -13.24 -11.87
N ALA A 238 2.40 -12.88 -10.64
CA ALA A 238 2.83 -13.57 -9.44
C ALA A 238 1.78 -13.43 -8.33
N SER A 239 1.67 -14.44 -7.49
CA SER A 239 0.87 -14.39 -6.26
C SER A 239 1.56 -15.14 -5.13
N ALA A 240 1.40 -14.64 -3.91
CA ALA A 240 1.79 -15.32 -2.69
C ALA A 240 0.52 -15.70 -1.91
N PRO A 241 0.41 -16.92 -1.41
CA PRO A 241 -0.82 -17.42 -0.79
C PRO A 241 -1.20 -16.61 0.44
N GLY A 242 -2.50 -16.47 0.68
CA GLY A 242 -3.03 -15.90 1.91
C GLY A 242 -2.98 -16.86 3.09
N SER A 243 -3.04 -16.29 4.28
CA SER A 243 -3.06 -17.07 5.54
C SER A 243 -4.27 -18.00 5.69
N ALA A 244 -5.36 -17.73 4.95
CA ALA A 244 -6.56 -18.56 4.97
C ALA A 244 -6.41 -19.88 4.17
N ASP A 245 -5.52 -19.89 3.16
CA ASP A 245 -5.26 -21.08 2.33
C ASP A 245 -4.11 -21.96 2.87
N SER A 246 -3.29 -21.42 3.77
CA SER A 246 -2.26 -22.17 4.45
C SER A 246 -2.85 -22.94 5.65
N GLY A 247 -3.48 -24.08 5.40
CA GLY A 247 -3.82 -25.08 6.43
C GLY A 247 -2.59 -25.65 7.14
N THR A 248 -1.48 -24.96 7.12
CA THR A 248 -0.23 -25.31 7.79
C THR A 248 -0.23 -24.67 9.19
N PRO A 249 -0.52 -25.43 10.25
CA PRO A 249 -0.26 -24.96 11.60
C PRO A 249 1.24 -24.79 11.74
N GLY A 250 1.73 -23.58 12.01
CA GLY A 250 3.14 -23.35 12.30
C GLY A 250 3.92 -22.53 11.30
N ALA A 251 3.29 -21.74 10.43
CA ALA A 251 4.01 -20.63 9.78
C ALA A 251 4.43 -19.65 10.88
N GLU A 252 5.60 -19.91 11.44
CA GLU A 252 6.26 -19.05 12.40
C GLU A 252 6.36 -17.62 11.85
N GLN A 253 6.43 -16.61 12.75
CA GLN A 253 6.84 -15.26 12.44
C GLN A 253 8.15 -15.33 11.63
N GLY A 254 8.04 -15.28 10.32
CA GLY A 254 9.15 -15.53 9.40
C GLY A 254 8.93 -14.78 8.10
N ALA A 255 9.97 -14.75 7.28
CA ALA A 255 10.07 -14.03 6.01
C ALA A 255 8.76 -14.04 5.23
N GLY A 256 8.26 -12.85 4.91
CA GLY A 256 6.98 -12.65 4.25
C GLY A 256 6.87 -13.46 2.95
N LEU A 257 5.70 -13.98 2.67
CA LEU A 257 5.39 -14.57 1.38
C LEU A 257 5.44 -13.46 0.32
N VAL A 258 6.19 -13.68 -0.75
CA VAL A 258 6.50 -12.64 -1.74
C VAL A 258 5.88 -12.99 -3.08
N ALA A 259 5.13 -12.05 -3.67
CA ALA A 259 4.79 -12.06 -5.09
C ALA A 259 5.79 -11.15 -5.81
N ALA A 260 6.75 -11.75 -6.52
CA ALA A 260 7.81 -11.05 -7.26
C ALA A 260 7.61 -11.16 -8.75
N ALA A 261 7.81 -10.06 -9.49
CA ALA A 261 7.69 -10.04 -10.95
C ALA A 261 8.56 -8.94 -11.58
N ASP A 262 8.80 -9.09 -12.89
CA ASP A 262 9.45 -8.08 -13.71
C ASP A 262 8.40 -7.28 -14.50
N LEU A 263 8.31 -5.98 -14.26
CA LEU A 263 7.46 -5.08 -15.03
C LEU A 263 8.24 -4.57 -16.25
N ARG A 264 7.57 -4.55 -17.41
CA ARG A 264 8.17 -4.19 -18.70
C ARG A 264 7.45 -3.02 -19.32
N PRO A 265 8.15 -1.92 -19.67
CA PRO A 265 7.53 -0.76 -20.31
C PRO A 265 6.85 -1.10 -21.64
N GLU A 266 7.43 -2.02 -22.41
CA GLU A 266 6.87 -2.46 -23.69
C GLU A 266 5.54 -3.19 -23.53
N VAL A 267 5.32 -3.94 -22.47
CA VAL A 267 4.04 -4.60 -22.17
C VAL A 267 2.97 -3.54 -21.85
N LEU A 268 3.32 -2.53 -21.05
CA LEU A 268 2.43 -1.42 -20.73
C LEU A 268 2.05 -0.62 -21.99
N ALA A 269 3.04 -0.28 -22.83
CA ALA A 269 2.83 0.44 -24.07
C ALA A 269 1.93 -0.34 -25.03
N ALA A 270 2.20 -1.63 -25.24
CA ALA A 270 1.40 -2.51 -26.10
C ALA A 270 -0.05 -2.66 -25.59
N ALA A 271 -0.25 -2.76 -24.27
CA ALA A 271 -1.59 -2.81 -23.68
C ALA A 271 -2.37 -1.51 -23.93
N ARG A 272 -1.74 -0.35 -23.75
CA ARG A 272 -2.34 0.97 -24.00
C ARG A 272 -2.62 1.24 -25.47
N GLU A 273 -1.76 0.76 -26.38
CA GLU A 273 -1.98 0.85 -27.82
C GLU A 273 -3.15 -0.04 -28.27
N ARG A 274 -3.18 -1.29 -27.81
CA ARG A 274 -4.25 -2.25 -28.15
C ARG A 274 -5.60 -1.86 -27.57
N ASN A 275 -5.62 -1.29 -26.36
CA ASN A 275 -6.82 -0.85 -25.65
C ASN A 275 -6.66 0.60 -25.17
N PRO A 276 -6.91 1.60 -26.04
CA PRO A 276 -6.77 3.01 -25.69
C PRO A 276 -7.94 3.52 -24.83
N CYS A 277 -8.37 2.76 -23.83
CA CYS A 277 -9.53 3.05 -22.99
C CYS A 277 -9.40 4.38 -22.24
N LEU A 278 -8.17 4.76 -21.86
CA LEU A 278 -7.90 6.05 -21.20
C LEU A 278 -8.17 7.25 -22.12
N ALA A 279 -7.79 7.16 -23.39
CA ALA A 279 -8.06 8.21 -24.39
C ALA A 279 -9.54 8.24 -24.80
N ASN A 280 -10.24 7.10 -24.75
CA ASN A 280 -11.63 6.99 -25.16
C ASN A 280 -12.64 7.43 -24.10
N ARG A 281 -12.20 7.80 -22.89
CA ARG A 281 -13.08 8.25 -21.80
C ARG A 281 -13.89 9.47 -22.17
N ARG A 282 -15.08 9.57 -21.57
CA ARG A 282 -16.01 10.71 -21.70
C ARG A 282 -16.30 11.39 -20.37
N TYR A 283 -15.81 10.82 -19.25
CA TYR A 283 -16.01 11.36 -17.91
C TYR A 283 -14.67 11.64 -17.23
N ALA A 284 -14.61 12.73 -16.49
CA ALA A 284 -13.49 13.05 -15.59
C ALA A 284 -13.81 12.61 -14.16
N VAL A 285 -12.75 12.32 -13.37
CA VAL A 285 -12.88 12.10 -11.94
C VAL A 285 -12.63 13.42 -11.23
N VAL A 286 -13.59 13.82 -10.41
CA VAL A 286 -13.51 15.01 -9.57
C VAL A 286 -13.88 14.67 -8.13
N PRO A 287 -13.27 15.32 -7.11
CA PRO A 287 -13.69 15.15 -5.73
C PRO A 287 -15.18 15.45 -5.56
N ARG A 288 -15.86 14.68 -4.73
CA ARG A 288 -17.26 14.95 -4.38
C ARG A 288 -17.32 16.14 -3.44
N ALA A 289 -18.14 17.13 -3.73
CA ALA A 289 -18.35 18.28 -2.85
C ALA A 289 -18.93 17.81 -1.50
N GLY A 290 -18.32 18.24 -0.39
CA GLY A 290 -18.76 17.93 0.98
C GLY A 290 -18.41 16.51 1.47
N GLY A 291 -17.45 15.86 0.85
CA GLY A 291 -16.88 14.58 1.34
C GLY A 291 -15.83 14.80 2.43
#